data_5a5db3153b094120218793d386eb3d87
#
_entry.id   5a5db3153b094120218793d386eb3d87
#
_cell.length_a   1.000
_cell.length_b   1.000
_cell.length_c   1.000
_cell.angle_alpha   90.00
_cell.angle_beta   90.00
_cell.angle_gamma   90.00
#
_symmetry.space_group_name_H-M   'P 1'
#
loop_
_entity.id
_entity.type
_entity.pdbx_description
1 polymer ?
#
loop_
_entity_poly.entity_id
_entity_poly.type
_entity_poly.pdbx_seq_one_letter_code
_entity_poly.pdbx_strand_id
1 'polypeptide(L)'
;MKSPLATIVFIIVCYLLMIPASRAEQFVQWQGFDIHYNTFSSLLIPPDVAKAHGISRSKNSIITNISIVQNGIPTKAQVTGQSLNLLGQLTQLAFIEVNERTGIYYLANQIVDEKDTLPYSLRL
;
A
#
# COMPACT_ATOMS: atom_id res chain seq x y z
N MET A 1 0.37 32.36 -39.17
CA MET A 1 -0.82 31.51 -39.11
C MET A 1 -0.50 30.24 -38.36
N LYS A 2 -1.20 30.00 -37.27
CA LYS A 2 -1.00 28.77 -36.50
C LYS A 2 -1.69 27.61 -37.20
N SER A 3 -0.92 26.56 -37.50
CA SER A 3 -1.45 25.34 -38.12
C SER A 3 -2.40 24.64 -37.13
N PRO A 4 -3.63 24.24 -37.54
CA PRO A 4 -4.52 23.46 -36.68
C PRO A 4 -3.90 22.13 -36.25
N LEU A 5 -2.97 21.59 -37.03
CA LEU A 5 -2.23 20.39 -36.69
C LEU A 5 -1.34 20.59 -35.44
N ALA A 6 -0.64 21.72 -35.35
CA ALA A 6 0.19 22.04 -34.20
C ALA A 6 -0.64 22.19 -32.91
N THR A 7 -1.84 22.77 -33.02
CA THR A 7 -2.77 22.89 -31.90
C THR A 7 -3.27 21.52 -31.44
N ILE A 8 -3.63 20.66 -32.38
CA ILE A 8 -4.09 19.30 -32.06
C ILE A 8 -2.99 18.47 -31.40
N VAL A 9 -1.75 18.55 -31.92
CA VAL A 9 -0.59 17.86 -31.34
C VAL A 9 -0.33 18.36 -29.91
N PHE A 10 -0.41 19.66 -29.68
CA PHE A 10 -0.23 20.27 -28.36
C PHE A 10 -1.29 19.76 -27.37
N ILE A 11 -2.56 19.68 -27.75
CA ILE A 11 -3.64 19.16 -26.91
C ILE A 11 -3.41 17.68 -26.57
N ILE A 12 -2.98 16.87 -27.55
CA ILE A 12 -2.71 15.44 -27.32
C ILE A 12 -1.55 15.29 -26.32
N VAL A 13 -0.48 16.07 -26.47
CA VAL A 13 0.67 16.03 -25.55
C VAL A 13 0.27 16.44 -24.15
N CYS A 14 -0.54 17.50 -23.98
CA CYS A 14 -1.06 17.90 -22.68
C CYS A 14 -1.93 16.82 -22.05
N TYR A 15 -2.74 16.13 -22.85
CA TYR A 15 -3.58 15.04 -22.38
C TYR A 15 -2.75 13.86 -21.88
N LEU A 16 -1.68 13.50 -22.57
CA LEU A 16 -0.76 12.44 -22.16
C LEU A 16 -0.02 12.77 -20.86
N LEU A 17 0.30 14.05 -20.62
CA LEU A 17 0.95 14.51 -19.39
C LEU A 17 0.01 14.49 -18.18
N MET A 18 -1.30 14.43 -18.40
CA MET A 18 -2.30 14.36 -17.34
C MET A 18 -2.62 12.94 -16.88
N ILE A 19 -2.04 11.93 -17.49
CA ILE A 19 -2.20 10.55 -17.05
C ILE A 19 -1.55 10.42 -15.68
N PRO A 20 -2.35 10.12 -14.61
CA PRO A 20 -1.75 9.96 -13.29
C PRO A 20 -0.78 8.80 -13.30
N ALA A 21 0.37 9.01 -12.68
CA ALA A 21 1.33 7.93 -12.49
C ALA A 21 0.66 6.79 -11.73
N SER A 22 0.83 5.56 -12.22
CA SER A 22 0.36 4.37 -11.52
C SER A 22 1.01 4.32 -10.14
N ARG A 23 0.22 4.43 -9.09
CA ARG A 23 0.70 4.30 -7.72
C ARG A 23 0.43 2.88 -7.23
N ALA A 24 1.39 2.32 -6.51
CA ALA A 24 1.24 1.03 -5.87
C ALA A 24 0.21 1.07 -4.72
N GLU A 25 -0.07 2.27 -4.20
CA GLU A 25 -1.03 2.47 -3.14
C GLU A 25 -2.46 2.39 -3.69
N GLN A 26 -3.29 1.57 -3.04
CA GLN A 26 -4.70 1.42 -3.36
C GLN A 26 -5.55 2.08 -2.29
N PHE A 27 -6.77 2.41 -2.68
CA PHE A 27 -7.66 3.23 -1.86
C PHE A 27 -9.10 2.72 -1.98
N VAL A 28 -9.76 2.55 -0.83
CA VAL A 28 -11.16 2.12 -0.74
C VAL A 28 -11.89 3.02 0.24
N GLN A 29 -13.11 3.44 -0.13
CA GLN A 29 -14.01 4.14 0.78
C GLN A 29 -15.02 3.15 1.36
N TRP A 30 -15.19 3.20 2.69
CA TRP A 30 -16.13 2.32 3.38
C TRP A 30 -16.69 3.05 4.61
N GLN A 31 -18.01 3.22 4.66
CA GLN A 31 -18.74 3.83 5.78
C GLN A 31 -18.16 5.18 6.25
N GLY A 32 -17.74 6.04 5.31
CA GLY A 32 -17.16 7.34 5.61
C GLY A 32 -15.68 7.31 5.95
N PHE A 33 -15.04 6.13 5.92
CA PHE A 33 -13.62 5.98 6.10
C PHE A 33 -12.90 5.83 4.76
N ASP A 34 -11.74 6.42 4.66
CA ASP A 34 -10.82 6.22 3.55
C ASP A 34 -9.75 5.22 3.99
N ILE A 35 -9.71 4.07 3.34
CA ILE A 35 -8.78 2.99 3.67
C ILE A 35 -7.73 2.93 2.58
N HIS A 36 -6.49 3.24 2.93
CA HIS A 36 -5.35 3.15 2.04
C HIS A 36 -4.57 1.87 2.35
N TYR A 37 -4.19 1.14 1.33
CA TYR A 37 -3.41 -0.08 1.51
C TYR A 37 -2.41 -0.26 0.37
N ASN A 38 -1.25 -0.78 0.70
CA ASN A 38 -0.23 -1.13 -0.28
C ASN A 38 0.68 -2.22 0.27
N THR A 39 1.43 -2.84 -0.61
CA THR A 39 2.45 -3.82 -0.24
C THR A 39 3.78 -3.41 -0.84
N PHE A 40 4.84 -3.67 -0.11
CA PHE A 40 6.19 -3.36 -0.58
C PHE A 40 7.22 -4.26 0.11
N SER A 41 8.42 -4.32 -0.45
CA SER A 41 9.51 -5.08 0.15
C SER A 41 9.92 -4.49 1.49
N SER A 42 10.17 -5.34 2.48
CA SER A 42 10.68 -4.90 3.78
C SER A 42 12.03 -4.19 3.70
N LEU A 43 12.77 -4.39 2.60
CA LEU A 43 14.04 -3.70 2.36
C LEU A 43 13.87 -2.20 2.14
N LEU A 44 12.66 -1.73 1.83
CA LEU A 44 12.37 -0.30 1.70
C LEU A 44 12.23 0.41 3.04
N ILE A 45 12.10 -0.34 4.14
CA ILE A 45 12.07 0.25 5.48
C ILE A 45 13.51 0.47 5.94
N PRO A 46 13.87 1.68 6.41
CA PRO A 46 15.20 1.94 6.95
C PRO A 46 15.53 0.99 8.11
N PRO A 47 16.79 0.53 8.24
CA PRO A 47 17.16 -0.46 9.27
C PRO A 47 16.85 -0.02 10.70
N ASP A 48 17.03 1.25 11.03
CA ASP A 48 16.74 1.81 12.35
C ASP A 48 15.24 1.81 12.67
N VAL A 49 14.41 2.13 11.68
CA VAL A 49 12.95 2.08 11.81
C VAL A 49 12.48 0.64 11.98
N ALA A 50 13.00 -0.28 11.18
CA ALA A 50 12.67 -1.69 11.27
C ALA A 50 13.01 -2.26 12.64
N LYS A 51 14.18 -1.92 13.17
CA LYS A 51 14.62 -2.35 14.50
C LYS A 51 13.71 -1.79 15.61
N ALA A 52 13.33 -0.51 15.51
CA ALA A 52 12.48 0.14 16.50
C ALA A 52 11.09 -0.49 16.59
N HIS A 53 10.57 -1.05 15.49
CA HIS A 53 9.24 -1.63 15.41
C HIS A 53 9.22 -3.15 15.29
N GLY A 54 10.36 -3.82 15.43
CA GLY A 54 10.44 -5.27 15.39
C GLY A 54 10.18 -5.87 14.00
N ILE A 55 10.48 -5.12 12.95
CA ILE A 55 10.25 -5.55 11.56
C ILE A 55 11.52 -6.24 11.03
N SER A 56 11.36 -7.45 10.51
CA SER A 56 12.46 -8.18 9.86
C SER A 56 12.63 -7.74 8.42
N ARG A 57 13.83 -7.33 8.03
CA ARG A 57 14.17 -6.95 6.66
C ARG A 57 14.83 -8.11 5.95
N SER A 58 14.25 -8.55 4.84
CA SER A 58 14.84 -9.57 3.98
C SER A 58 14.26 -9.49 2.57
N LYS A 59 14.92 -10.13 1.61
CA LYS A 59 14.45 -10.21 0.22
C LYS A 59 13.09 -10.89 0.10
N ASN A 60 12.79 -11.82 1.01
CA ASN A 60 11.56 -12.61 0.97
C ASN A 60 10.49 -12.08 1.92
N SER A 61 10.70 -10.91 2.49
CA SER A 61 9.76 -10.31 3.42
C SER A 61 9.02 -9.17 2.76
N ILE A 62 7.70 -9.26 2.76
CA ILE A 62 6.80 -8.25 2.22
C ILE A 62 6.05 -7.61 3.38
N ILE A 63 5.92 -6.29 3.31
CA ILE A 63 5.14 -5.52 4.27
C ILE A 63 3.80 -5.18 3.64
N THR A 64 2.73 -5.47 4.36
CA THR A 64 1.40 -4.96 4.05
C THR A 64 1.17 -3.74 4.93
N ASN A 65 0.88 -2.60 4.32
CA ASN A 65 0.64 -1.34 5.01
C ASN A 65 -0.81 -0.92 4.84
N ILE A 66 -1.46 -0.57 5.94
CA ILE A 66 -2.83 -0.08 5.94
C ILE A 66 -2.87 1.21 6.74
N SER A 67 -3.53 2.23 6.21
CA SER A 67 -3.85 3.44 6.95
C SER A 67 -5.32 3.79 6.77
N ILE A 68 -5.93 4.32 7.84
CA ILE A 68 -7.35 4.63 7.86
C ILE A 68 -7.49 6.11 8.18
N VAL A 69 -8.26 6.81 7.35
CA VAL A 69 -8.48 8.24 7.48
C VAL A 69 -9.98 8.51 7.46
N GLN A 70 -10.45 9.34 8.37
CA GLN A 70 -11.82 9.82 8.39
C GLN A 70 -11.81 11.34 8.34
N ASN A 71 -12.42 11.91 7.29
CA ASN A 71 -12.47 13.36 7.08
C ASN A 71 -11.08 14.01 7.11
N GLY A 72 -10.08 13.35 6.51
CA GLY A 72 -8.70 13.83 6.49
C GLY A 72 -7.92 13.60 7.77
N ILE A 73 -8.50 12.95 8.77
CA ILE A 73 -7.87 12.72 10.08
C ILE A 73 -7.48 11.25 10.20
N PRO A 74 -6.18 10.95 10.47
CA PRO A 74 -5.75 9.58 10.74
C PRO A 74 -6.54 8.98 11.90
N THR A 75 -7.04 7.77 11.72
CA THR A 75 -7.98 7.14 12.64
C THR A 75 -7.42 5.79 13.10
N LYS A 76 -7.52 5.53 14.39
CA LYS A 76 -7.16 4.23 14.96
C LYS A 76 -8.25 3.21 14.68
N ALA A 77 -7.83 1.97 14.39
CA ALA A 77 -8.74 0.85 14.17
C ALA A 77 -8.09 -0.45 14.60
N GLN A 78 -8.90 -1.46 14.77
CA GLN A 78 -8.41 -2.83 14.93
C GLN A 78 -8.32 -3.46 13.54
N VAL A 79 -7.11 -3.82 13.10
CA VAL A 79 -6.87 -4.35 11.78
C VAL A 79 -6.47 -5.81 11.90
N THR A 80 -7.20 -6.67 11.21
CA THR A 80 -6.89 -8.09 11.11
C THR A 80 -6.86 -8.49 9.64
N GLY A 81 -6.05 -9.49 9.32
CA GLY A 81 -5.97 -9.98 7.96
C GLY A 81 -5.31 -11.34 7.90
N GLN A 82 -5.42 -11.96 6.75
CA GLN A 82 -4.81 -13.25 6.49
C GLN A 82 -4.40 -13.33 5.02
N SER A 83 -3.40 -14.15 4.76
CA SER A 83 -2.95 -14.44 3.41
C SER A 83 -3.15 -15.90 3.08
N LEU A 84 -3.40 -16.20 1.83
CA LEU A 84 -3.58 -17.53 1.30
C LEU A 84 -2.48 -17.81 0.27
N ASN A 85 -1.70 -18.86 0.47
CA ASN A 85 -0.70 -19.26 -0.52
C ASN A 85 -1.30 -20.17 -1.61
N LEU A 86 -0.50 -20.52 -2.60
CA LEU A 86 -0.95 -21.36 -3.72
C LEU A 86 -1.35 -22.77 -3.30
N LEU A 87 -0.88 -23.22 -2.13
CA LEU A 87 -1.21 -24.54 -1.59
C LEU A 87 -2.51 -24.51 -0.75
N GLY A 88 -3.19 -23.37 -0.66
CA GLY A 88 -4.40 -23.22 0.12
C GLY A 88 -4.17 -23.02 1.61
N GLN A 89 -2.94 -22.76 2.04
CA GLN A 89 -2.58 -22.52 3.44
C GLN A 89 -2.88 -21.07 3.82
N LEU A 90 -3.57 -20.89 4.94
CA LEU A 90 -3.88 -19.58 5.51
C LEU A 90 -2.83 -19.18 6.54
N THR A 91 -2.35 -17.95 6.45
CA THR A 91 -1.46 -17.35 7.44
C THR A 91 -2.11 -16.09 8.00
N GLN A 92 -2.23 -16.01 9.32
CA GLN A 92 -2.72 -14.80 9.99
C GLN A 92 -1.64 -13.74 9.92
N LEU A 93 -2.04 -12.53 9.55
CA LEU A 93 -1.15 -11.37 9.53
C LEU A 93 -1.21 -10.68 10.88
N ALA A 94 -0.05 -10.45 11.48
CA ALA A 94 0.07 -9.73 12.74
C ALA A 94 0.38 -8.26 12.43
N PHE A 95 -0.61 -7.39 12.58
CA PHE A 95 -0.45 -5.96 12.34
C PHE A 95 0.08 -5.26 13.59
N ILE A 96 1.08 -4.40 13.41
CA ILE A 96 1.59 -3.51 14.43
C ILE A 96 1.19 -2.07 14.09
N GLU A 97 0.80 -1.30 15.11
CA GLU A 97 0.47 0.10 14.94
C GLU A 97 1.74 0.95 15.01
N VAL A 98 1.95 1.79 14.01
CA VAL A 98 3.06 2.74 13.95
C VAL A 98 2.47 4.14 13.86
N ASN A 99 2.71 4.94 14.91
CA ASN A 99 2.26 6.33 14.97
C ASN A 99 3.38 7.25 14.53
N GLU A 100 3.13 7.97 13.45
CA GLU A 100 4.04 8.97 12.89
C GLU A 100 3.34 10.32 12.83
N ARG A 101 4.10 11.38 12.60
CA ARG A 101 3.54 12.72 12.43
C ARG A 101 2.58 12.80 11.24
N THR A 102 2.83 11.99 10.21
CA THR A 102 2.08 11.99 8.96
C THR A 102 0.84 11.11 9.02
N GLY A 103 0.70 10.24 10.02
CA GLY A 103 -0.45 9.36 10.11
C GLY A 103 -0.24 8.18 11.04
N ILE A 104 -1.25 7.33 11.05
CA ILE A 104 -1.25 6.07 11.80
C ILE A 104 -1.22 4.95 10.77
N TYR A 105 -0.21 4.07 10.88
CA TYR A 105 0.01 2.98 9.94
C TYR A 105 -0.07 1.65 10.65
N TYR A 106 -0.69 0.68 10.00
CA TYR A 106 -0.73 -0.71 10.47
C TYR A 106 0.10 -1.54 9.51
N LEU A 107 1.18 -2.11 10.03
CA LEU A 107 2.14 -2.86 9.23
C LEU A 107 2.14 -4.33 9.62
N ALA A 108 2.04 -5.20 8.64
CA ALA A 108 2.20 -6.64 8.83
C ALA A 108 3.32 -7.15 7.95
N ASN A 109 4.20 -7.92 8.55
CA ASN A 109 5.34 -8.54 7.87
C ASN A 109 5.00 -9.98 7.51
N GLN A 110 5.30 -10.37 6.28
CA GLN A 110 5.07 -11.71 5.80
C GLN A 110 6.26 -12.19 4.99
N ILE A 111 6.73 -13.39 5.30
CA ILE A 111 7.76 -14.06 4.51
C ILE A 111 7.06 -14.83 3.39
N VAL A 112 7.50 -14.59 2.16
CA VAL A 112 6.91 -15.21 0.97
C VAL A 112 7.98 -16.02 0.23
N ASP A 113 7.57 -17.13 -0.36
CA ASP A 113 8.38 -17.84 -1.33
C ASP A 113 8.21 -17.15 -2.70
N GLU A 114 9.29 -17.06 -3.48
CA GLU A 114 9.27 -16.41 -4.81
C GLU A 114 8.21 -16.99 -5.75
N LYS A 115 7.78 -18.23 -5.49
CA LYS A 115 6.77 -18.93 -6.30
C LYS A 115 5.33 -18.66 -5.88
N ASP A 116 5.11 -17.97 -4.76
CA ASP A 116 3.78 -17.74 -4.24
C ASP A 116 3.20 -16.42 -4.76
N THR A 117 2.02 -16.50 -5.37
CA THR A 117 1.18 -15.36 -5.64
C THR A 117 0.18 -15.21 -4.50
N LEU A 118 0.14 -14.05 -3.86
CA LEU A 118 -0.61 -13.87 -2.62
C LEU A 118 -1.89 -13.06 -2.86
N PRO A 119 -3.07 -13.70 -2.91
CA PRO A 119 -4.33 -12.98 -2.69
C PRO A 119 -4.48 -12.66 -1.20
N TYR A 120 -4.85 -11.41 -0.90
CA TYR A 120 -5.06 -10.96 0.48
C TYR A 120 -6.54 -10.88 0.79
N SER A 121 -6.89 -11.32 2.00
CA SER A 121 -8.20 -11.06 2.61
C SER A 121 -7.98 -10.22 3.86
N LEU A 122 -8.61 -9.03 3.92
CA LEU A 122 -8.46 -8.09 5.02
C LEU A 122 -9.79 -7.89 5.73
N ARG A 123 -9.72 -7.78 7.08
CA ARG A 123 -10.86 -7.38 7.92
C ARG A 123 -10.46 -6.19 8.79
N LEU A 124 -11.35 -5.26 8.87
CA LEU A 124 -11.23 -4.06 9.71
C LEU A 124 -12.19 -4.12 10.88
#